data_7593eed0204e8ee529c0cc300b7a6afa
#
_entry.id   7593eed0204e8ee529c0cc300b7a6afa
#
_cell.length_a   1.000
_cell.length_b   1.000
_cell.length_c   1.000
_cell.angle_alpha   90.00
_cell.angle_beta   90.00
_cell.angle_gamma   90.00
#
_symmetry.space_group_name_H-M   'P 1'
#
loop_
_entity.id
_entity.type
_entity.pdbx_description
1 polymer ?
#
loop_
_entity_poly.entity_id
_entity_poly.type
_entity_poly.pdbx_seq_one_letter_code
_entity_poly.pdbx_strand_id
1 'polypeptide(L)'
;MAELLPGGVQPWHVLDESRAGHYSQLLLKRCVEDRNPLLSLMEDKYRSRELVQSKDICNLTELYSWSEDVNIDWENLPERCVIKTNHWSGDVLFIMDNGPVPLANVPRKFRLFSRSSNRYRVIRNWRDQDGRPWPKWRIERSLRWCLRQDFPIPLEWGAVNIKPRGVMIEELLTDGNRLPNDWKVHVFHGKVGFIQYDIGRMSSHSQSIYTLEGQRIHQTNSRWSEEDTPDEIVSVLGEDGLAELVAIAERLAE
;
A
#
# COMPACT_ATOMS: atom_id res chain seq x y z
N MET A 1 -13.80 -4.08 21.46
CA MET A 1 -13.50 -2.78 20.85
C MET A 1 -12.32 -2.21 21.60
N ALA A 2 -11.20 -1.96 20.93
CA ALA A 2 -10.08 -1.28 21.57
C ALA A 2 -10.49 0.20 21.79
N GLU A 3 -10.44 0.67 23.01
CA GLU A 3 -10.67 2.08 23.32
C GLU A 3 -9.60 2.94 22.62
N LEU A 4 -10.04 3.94 21.88
CA LEU A 4 -9.14 4.94 21.30
C LEU A 4 -8.65 5.85 22.44
N LEU A 5 -7.34 5.94 22.60
CA LEU A 5 -6.75 6.92 23.49
C LEU A 5 -7.03 8.35 22.97
N PRO A 6 -7.07 9.36 23.84
CA PRO A 6 -7.24 10.75 23.42
C PRO A 6 -6.25 11.13 22.32
N GLY A 7 -6.72 11.76 21.23
CA GLY A 7 -5.89 12.13 20.08
C GLY A 7 -5.77 11.08 18.98
N GLY A 8 -6.59 10.02 18.99
CA GLY A 8 -6.58 9.00 17.94
C GLY A 8 -5.41 8.01 18.02
N VAL A 9 -4.66 8.03 19.11
CA VAL A 9 -3.57 7.09 19.38
C VAL A 9 -4.18 5.73 19.69
N GLN A 10 -3.76 4.71 18.95
CA GLN A 10 -4.18 3.33 19.22
C GLN A 10 -3.38 2.76 20.40
N PRO A 11 -3.91 1.77 21.14
CA PRO A 11 -3.19 1.17 22.28
C PRO A 11 -1.79 0.65 21.95
N TRP A 12 -1.59 0.19 20.72
CA TRP A 12 -0.28 -0.26 20.23
C TRP A 12 0.70 0.88 19.87
N HIS A 13 0.26 2.14 19.89
CA HIS A 13 1.12 3.31 19.76
C HIS A 13 1.68 3.79 21.11
N VAL A 14 1.47 3.06 22.18
CA VAL A 14 2.02 3.37 23.49
C VAL A 14 3.24 2.49 23.75
N LEU A 15 4.36 3.12 24.08
CA LEU A 15 5.56 2.40 24.49
C LEU A 15 5.29 1.66 25.81
N ASP A 16 5.55 0.35 25.81
CA ASP A 16 5.40 -0.54 26.95
C ASP A 16 6.77 -1.16 27.25
N GLU A 17 7.42 -0.68 28.29
CA GLU A 17 8.75 -1.15 28.68
C GLU A 17 8.80 -2.64 29.04
N SER A 18 7.68 -3.20 29.52
CA SER A 18 7.59 -4.65 29.79
C SER A 18 7.70 -5.50 28.52
N ARG A 19 7.48 -4.91 27.37
CA ARG A 19 7.50 -5.51 26.02
C ARG A 19 8.59 -4.93 25.13
N ALA A 20 9.57 -4.26 25.68
CA ALA A 20 10.59 -3.50 24.94
C ALA A 20 11.35 -4.32 23.88
N GLY A 21 11.48 -5.63 24.06
CA GLY A 21 12.10 -6.53 23.08
C GLY A 21 11.16 -7.02 21.97
N HIS A 22 9.85 -6.71 22.03
CA HIS A 22 8.91 -7.12 20.99
C HIS A 22 9.05 -6.25 19.75
N TYR A 23 8.95 -6.87 18.58
CA TYR A 23 9.05 -6.17 17.27
C TYR A 23 8.19 -4.91 17.18
N SER A 24 6.93 -4.99 17.62
CA SER A 24 6.00 -3.85 17.60
C SER A 24 6.47 -2.67 18.46
N GLN A 25 7.12 -2.96 19.60
CA GLN A 25 7.65 -1.93 20.50
C GLN A 25 8.95 -1.31 19.95
N LEU A 26 9.80 -2.14 19.35
CA LEU A 26 11.02 -1.65 18.67
C LEU A 26 10.65 -0.75 17.49
N LEU A 27 9.65 -1.14 16.69
CA LEU A 27 9.15 -0.31 15.59
C LEU A 27 8.56 1.00 16.11
N LEU A 28 7.73 0.95 17.16
CA LEU A 28 7.15 2.15 17.75
C LEU A 28 8.23 3.08 18.33
N LYS A 29 9.24 2.55 19.00
CA LYS A 29 10.38 3.32 19.49
C LYS A 29 11.09 4.02 18.35
N ARG A 30 11.34 3.31 17.25
CA ARG A 30 11.92 3.90 16.04
C ARG A 30 11.04 5.03 15.49
N CYS A 31 9.74 4.85 15.39
CA CYS A 31 8.81 5.90 14.94
C CYS A 31 8.88 7.16 15.81
N VAL A 32 9.11 6.99 17.12
CA VAL A 32 9.18 8.11 18.09
C VAL A 32 10.55 8.80 18.06
N GLU A 33 11.64 8.05 17.91
CA GLU A 33 13.00 8.57 18.10
C GLU A 33 13.73 8.88 16.79
N ASP A 34 13.52 8.07 15.74
CA ASP A 34 14.26 8.21 14.48
C ASP A 34 13.75 9.40 13.67
N ARG A 35 14.67 10.30 13.35
CA ARG A 35 14.41 11.52 12.56
C ARG A 35 15.31 11.58 11.32
N ASN A 36 15.77 10.42 10.86
CA ASN A 36 16.60 10.34 9.66
C ASN A 36 15.83 10.86 8.44
N PRO A 37 16.31 11.87 7.71
CA PRO A 37 15.66 12.39 6.51
C PRO A 37 15.40 11.34 5.42
N LEU A 38 16.15 10.26 5.38
CA LEU A 38 15.93 9.13 4.47
C LEU A 38 14.56 8.49 4.68
N LEU A 39 13.98 8.54 5.89
CA LEU A 39 12.64 8.03 6.13
C LEU A 39 11.59 8.72 5.25
N SER A 40 11.67 10.05 5.13
CA SER A 40 10.74 10.78 4.25
C SER A 40 10.98 10.48 2.77
N LEU A 41 12.22 10.26 2.37
CA LEU A 41 12.55 9.86 1.00
C LEU A 41 12.00 8.47 0.67
N MET A 42 12.14 7.52 1.59
CA MET A 42 11.69 6.14 1.39
C MET A 42 10.17 6.01 1.43
N GLU A 43 9.50 6.82 2.23
CA GLU A 43 8.03 6.86 2.32
C GLU A 43 7.38 7.60 1.15
N ASP A 44 8.12 8.49 0.47
CA ASP A 44 7.65 9.24 -0.68
C ASP A 44 7.58 8.34 -1.93
N LYS A 45 6.36 8.01 -2.37
CA LYS A 45 6.15 7.10 -3.51
C LYS A 45 6.71 7.59 -4.84
N TYR A 46 6.95 8.90 -4.96
CA TYR A 46 7.57 9.47 -6.15
C TYR A 46 9.09 9.49 -6.02
N ARG A 47 9.63 10.02 -4.94
CA ARG A 47 11.09 10.18 -4.77
C ARG A 47 11.81 8.86 -4.52
N SER A 48 11.15 7.89 -3.85
CA SER A 48 11.71 6.55 -3.69
C SER A 48 11.98 5.86 -5.03
N ARG A 49 11.24 6.20 -6.08
CA ARG A 49 11.50 5.69 -7.45
C ARG A 49 12.86 6.14 -7.97
N GLU A 50 13.24 7.41 -7.74
CA GLU A 50 14.54 7.94 -8.15
C GLU A 50 15.68 7.18 -7.46
N LEU A 51 15.51 6.85 -6.17
CA LEU A 51 16.48 6.06 -5.44
C LEU A 51 16.62 4.64 -6.02
N VAL A 52 15.50 3.96 -6.23
CA VAL A 52 15.49 2.59 -6.80
C VAL A 52 16.11 2.60 -8.20
N GLN A 53 15.75 3.57 -9.02
CA GLN A 53 16.30 3.72 -10.38
C GLN A 53 17.81 4.00 -10.36
N SER A 54 18.29 4.83 -9.42
CA SER A 54 19.73 5.14 -9.30
C SER A 54 20.57 3.94 -8.92
N LYS A 55 19.98 2.95 -8.27
CA LYS A 55 20.63 1.70 -7.86
C LYS A 55 20.59 0.61 -8.95
N ASP A 56 19.77 0.78 -9.97
CA ASP A 56 19.59 -0.20 -11.06
C ASP A 56 19.37 -1.64 -10.55
N ILE A 57 18.46 -1.77 -9.59
CA ILE A 57 18.24 -3.05 -8.88
C ILE A 57 17.08 -3.82 -9.48
N CYS A 58 15.99 -3.14 -9.83
CA CYS A 58 14.78 -3.74 -10.37
C CYS A 58 14.03 -2.77 -11.31
N ASN A 59 13.18 -3.34 -12.14
CA ASN A 59 12.31 -2.53 -12.98
C ASN A 59 11.25 -1.83 -12.15
N LEU A 60 10.92 -0.60 -12.56
CA LEU A 60 9.82 0.16 -12.00
C LEU A 60 8.65 0.19 -12.99
N THR A 61 7.44 0.35 -12.47
CA THR A 61 6.28 0.69 -13.30
C THR A 61 6.55 1.99 -14.06
N GLU A 62 6.02 2.14 -15.27
CA GLU A 62 6.13 3.38 -16.02
C GLU A 62 5.45 4.54 -15.25
N LEU A 63 6.11 5.69 -15.18
CA LEU A 63 5.54 6.91 -14.60
C LEU A 63 5.05 7.79 -15.75
N TYR A 64 3.74 7.93 -15.89
CA TYR A 64 3.13 8.73 -16.95
C TYR A 64 3.15 10.22 -16.64
N SER A 65 2.91 10.60 -15.39
CA SER A 65 2.99 12.00 -14.97
C SER A 65 3.22 12.18 -13.47
N TRP A 66 3.79 13.34 -13.14
CA TRP A 66 3.94 13.85 -11.78
C TRP A 66 3.65 15.35 -11.76
N SER A 67 2.89 15.82 -10.77
CA SER A 67 2.62 17.24 -10.57
C SER A 67 2.35 17.53 -9.10
N GLU A 68 2.85 18.66 -8.59
CA GLU A 68 2.53 19.14 -7.24
C GLU A 68 1.07 19.59 -7.10
N ASP A 69 0.41 19.87 -8.22
CA ASP A 69 -1.01 20.17 -8.30
C ASP A 69 -1.79 19.04 -8.97
N VAL A 70 -3.11 19.07 -8.82
CA VAL A 70 -4.01 18.15 -9.55
C VAL A 70 -4.13 18.66 -11.00
N ASN A 71 -3.19 18.21 -11.81
CA ASN A 71 -3.15 18.47 -13.25
C ASN A 71 -3.14 17.15 -14.00
N ILE A 72 -4.30 16.70 -14.46
CA ILE A 72 -4.49 15.42 -15.15
C ILE A 72 -4.85 15.70 -16.60
N ASP A 73 -4.02 15.24 -17.51
CA ASP A 73 -4.35 15.22 -18.94
C ASP A 73 -5.33 14.08 -19.23
N TRP A 74 -6.60 14.40 -19.13
CA TRP A 74 -7.68 13.44 -19.32
C TRP A 74 -7.84 12.95 -20.75
N GLU A 75 -7.27 13.64 -21.74
CA GLU A 75 -7.38 13.28 -23.15
C GLU A 75 -6.33 12.23 -23.51
N ASN A 76 -5.16 12.33 -22.89
CA ASN A 76 -4.04 11.41 -23.12
C ASN A 76 -3.84 10.43 -21.97
N LEU A 77 -4.81 10.32 -21.06
CA LEU A 77 -4.72 9.37 -19.94
C LEU A 77 -4.75 7.92 -20.48
N PRO A 78 -3.79 7.06 -20.09
CA PRO A 78 -3.85 5.65 -20.45
C PRO A 78 -5.14 4.98 -19.99
N GLU A 79 -5.64 4.01 -20.75
CA GLU A 79 -6.87 3.27 -20.43
C GLU A 79 -6.75 2.52 -19.09
N ARG A 80 -5.51 2.18 -18.72
CA ARG A 80 -5.17 1.53 -17.44
C ARG A 80 -4.06 2.30 -16.76
N CYS A 81 -4.36 2.86 -15.61
CA CYS A 81 -3.36 3.57 -14.81
C CYS A 81 -3.74 3.60 -13.32
N VAL A 82 -2.77 3.91 -12.49
CA VAL A 82 -2.96 4.20 -11.07
C VAL A 82 -2.78 5.69 -10.85
N ILE A 83 -3.76 6.33 -10.24
CA ILE A 83 -3.68 7.73 -9.81
C ILE A 83 -3.63 7.77 -8.29
N LYS A 84 -2.59 8.36 -7.73
CA LYS A 84 -2.38 8.45 -6.28
C LYS A 84 -1.58 9.68 -5.91
N THR A 85 -1.61 10.06 -4.63
CA THR A 85 -0.67 11.05 -4.10
C THR A 85 0.57 10.35 -3.53
N ASN A 86 1.70 11.05 -3.53
CA ASN A 86 2.98 10.48 -3.08
C ASN A 86 3.03 10.22 -1.57
N HIS A 87 2.37 11.04 -0.76
CA HIS A 87 2.46 11.03 0.71
C HIS A 87 1.31 10.31 1.42
N TRP A 88 0.12 10.22 0.78
CA TRP A 88 -1.08 9.74 1.46
C TRP A 88 -1.23 8.21 1.37
N SER A 89 -1.60 7.58 2.47
CA SER A 89 -1.91 6.15 2.51
C SER A 89 -3.41 5.94 2.37
N GLY A 90 -3.86 5.67 1.17
CA GLY A 90 -5.26 5.48 0.81
C GLY A 90 -5.68 6.37 -0.36
N ASP A 91 -6.95 6.31 -0.70
CA ASP A 91 -7.54 7.01 -1.86
C ASP A 91 -6.75 6.80 -3.18
N VAL A 92 -6.20 5.58 -3.34
CA VAL A 92 -5.58 5.15 -4.59
C VAL A 92 -6.69 4.81 -5.59
N LEU A 93 -6.57 5.37 -6.78
CA LEU A 93 -7.54 5.19 -7.86
C LEU A 93 -6.93 4.30 -8.93
N PHE A 94 -7.53 3.14 -9.14
CA PHE A 94 -7.18 2.24 -10.23
C PHE A 94 -8.15 2.49 -11.37
N ILE A 95 -7.67 3.14 -12.43
CA ILE A 95 -8.43 3.30 -13.67
C ILE A 95 -8.22 2.04 -14.50
N MET A 96 -9.31 1.40 -14.87
CA MET A 96 -9.30 0.18 -15.67
C MET A 96 -10.26 0.31 -16.85
N ASP A 97 -9.98 -0.43 -17.89
CA ASP A 97 -10.85 -0.55 -19.04
C ASP A 97 -12.19 -1.27 -18.73
N ASN A 98 -13.05 -1.35 -19.72
CA ASN A 98 -14.44 -1.78 -19.65
C ASN A 98 -14.71 -3.27 -19.33
N GLY A 99 -13.82 -3.96 -18.66
CA GLY A 99 -14.07 -5.34 -18.23
C GLY A 99 -15.16 -5.44 -17.15
N PRO A 100 -15.80 -6.62 -16.98
CA PRO A 100 -16.80 -6.81 -15.93
C PRO A 100 -16.18 -6.61 -14.56
N VAL A 101 -16.74 -5.70 -13.77
CA VAL A 101 -16.39 -5.57 -12.34
C VAL A 101 -17.08 -6.72 -11.60
N PRO A 102 -16.37 -7.57 -10.88
CA PRO A 102 -17.01 -8.40 -9.87
C PRO A 102 -17.63 -7.44 -8.85
N LEU A 103 -18.92 -7.21 -8.95
CA LEU A 103 -19.66 -6.52 -7.90
C LEU A 103 -19.57 -7.42 -6.68
N ALA A 104 -18.92 -6.94 -5.62
CA ALA A 104 -19.07 -7.61 -4.34
C ALA A 104 -20.56 -7.82 -4.09
N ASN A 105 -20.97 -9.05 -3.74
CA ASN A 105 -22.34 -9.44 -3.49
C ASN A 105 -22.91 -8.79 -2.20
N VAL A 106 -22.74 -7.48 -2.06
CA VAL A 106 -23.31 -6.72 -0.94
C VAL A 106 -24.72 -6.33 -1.30
N PRO A 107 -25.73 -6.76 -0.53
CA PRO A 107 -27.13 -6.43 -0.76
C PRO A 107 -27.33 -4.92 -0.91
N ARG A 108 -28.07 -4.50 -1.92
CA ARG A 108 -28.28 -3.07 -2.28
C ARG A 108 -28.75 -2.19 -1.11
N LYS A 109 -29.44 -2.77 -0.11
CA LYS A 109 -29.91 -2.08 1.11
C LYS A 109 -28.80 -1.63 2.05
N PHE A 110 -27.66 -2.32 2.07
CA PHE A 110 -26.51 -1.94 2.91
C PHE A 110 -25.57 -0.93 2.24
N ARG A 111 -25.67 -0.73 0.92
CA ARG A 111 -24.82 0.22 0.18
C ARG A 111 -25.11 1.70 0.49
N LEU A 112 -26.31 2.04 0.98
CA LEU A 112 -26.67 3.43 1.29
C LEU A 112 -26.04 3.95 2.58
N PHE A 113 -25.67 3.08 3.51
CA PHE A 113 -25.11 3.44 4.83
C PHE A 113 -23.67 2.98 5.04
N SER A 114 -23.12 2.12 4.19
CA SER A 114 -21.70 1.76 4.26
C SER A 114 -20.89 2.93 3.71
N ARG A 115 -20.31 3.73 4.56
CA ARG A 115 -19.09 4.44 4.20
C ARG A 115 -18.08 3.36 3.85
N SER A 116 -17.86 3.15 2.56
CA SER A 116 -16.77 2.28 2.11
C SER A 116 -15.50 2.77 2.81
N SER A 117 -15.03 1.99 3.76
CA SER A 117 -13.74 2.21 4.40
C SER A 117 -12.60 1.82 3.45
N ASN A 118 -12.93 1.45 2.23
CA ASN A 118 -11.97 1.06 1.22
C ASN A 118 -11.14 2.28 0.82
N ARG A 119 -9.88 2.23 1.19
CA ARG A 119 -8.85 3.21 0.84
C ARG A 119 -8.46 3.15 -0.65
N TYR A 120 -9.11 2.27 -1.42
CA TYR A 120 -8.81 2.00 -2.82
C TYR A 120 -10.10 2.03 -3.63
N ARG A 121 -10.03 2.57 -4.86
CA ARG A 121 -11.17 2.59 -5.78
C ARG A 121 -10.76 2.06 -7.13
N VAL A 122 -11.48 1.06 -7.58
CA VAL A 122 -11.38 0.57 -8.96
C VAL A 122 -12.45 1.30 -9.75
N ILE A 123 -12.05 2.10 -10.72
CA ILE A 123 -12.93 2.93 -11.53
C ILE A 123 -13.01 2.35 -12.93
N ARG A 124 -14.24 2.02 -13.34
CA ARG A 124 -14.56 1.55 -14.69
C ARG A 124 -15.78 2.32 -15.20
N ASN A 125 -15.70 2.80 -16.43
CA ASN A 125 -16.79 3.62 -17.00
C ASN A 125 -17.24 4.75 -16.06
N TRP A 126 -16.29 5.43 -15.42
CA TRP A 126 -16.58 6.52 -14.47
C TRP A 126 -17.44 6.10 -13.27
N ARG A 127 -17.37 4.83 -12.89
CA ARG A 127 -18.01 4.30 -11.70
C ARG A 127 -17.01 3.50 -10.88
N ASP A 128 -17.16 3.59 -9.54
CA ASP A 128 -16.38 2.74 -8.63
C ASP A 128 -16.95 1.30 -8.56
N GLN A 129 -16.26 0.46 -7.82
CA GLN A 129 -16.66 -0.94 -7.60
C GLN A 129 -18.04 -1.09 -6.95
N ASP A 130 -18.57 -0.05 -6.31
CA ASP A 130 -19.92 -0.02 -5.73
C ASP A 130 -20.97 0.52 -6.72
N GLY A 131 -20.55 0.84 -7.96
CA GLY A 131 -21.39 1.42 -9.00
C GLY A 131 -21.69 2.91 -8.82
N ARG A 132 -21.00 3.59 -7.89
CA ARG A 132 -21.17 5.03 -7.66
C ARG A 132 -20.44 5.82 -8.73
N PRO A 133 -21.03 6.92 -9.25
CA PRO A 133 -20.39 7.72 -10.28
C PRO A 133 -19.12 8.42 -9.74
N TRP A 134 -18.06 8.32 -10.53
CA TRP A 134 -16.77 8.97 -10.29
C TRP A 134 -16.34 9.78 -11.51
N PRO A 135 -17.03 10.87 -11.85
CA PRO A 135 -16.63 11.74 -12.94
C PRO A 135 -15.30 12.44 -12.66
N LYS A 136 -14.64 12.95 -13.70
CA LYS A 136 -13.32 13.61 -13.64
C LYS A 136 -13.22 14.63 -12.49
N TRP A 137 -14.18 15.51 -12.35
CA TRP A 137 -14.21 16.53 -11.28
C TRP A 137 -14.21 15.94 -9.86
N ARG A 138 -14.83 14.77 -9.67
CA ARG A 138 -14.88 14.09 -8.37
C ARG A 138 -13.52 13.47 -8.02
N ILE A 139 -12.85 12.90 -9.02
CA ILE A 139 -11.49 12.39 -8.88
C ILE A 139 -10.55 13.55 -8.48
N GLU A 140 -10.57 14.63 -9.24
CA GLU A 140 -9.75 15.81 -8.94
C GLU A 140 -10.03 16.39 -7.55
N ARG A 141 -11.30 16.48 -7.18
CA ARG A 141 -11.68 16.95 -5.83
C ARG A 141 -11.14 16.05 -4.73
N SER A 142 -11.18 14.72 -4.92
CA SER A 142 -10.63 13.75 -3.98
C SER A 142 -9.12 13.94 -3.84
N LEU A 143 -8.41 14.05 -4.95
CA LEU A 143 -6.96 14.27 -4.96
C LEU A 143 -6.56 15.60 -4.31
N ARG A 144 -7.28 16.71 -4.61
CA ARG A 144 -7.06 18.00 -3.94
C ARG A 144 -7.30 17.92 -2.43
N TRP A 145 -8.25 17.12 -2.01
CA TRP A 145 -8.47 16.86 -0.60
C TRP A 145 -7.29 16.09 -0.01
N CYS A 146 -6.83 15.01 -0.63
CA CYS A 146 -5.66 14.24 -0.18
C CYS A 146 -4.41 15.10 -0.04
N LEU A 147 -4.11 15.97 -1.02
CA LEU A 147 -2.95 16.86 -0.99
C LEU A 147 -2.91 17.78 0.24
N ARG A 148 -4.08 18.12 0.77
CA ARG A 148 -4.23 19.01 1.95
C ARG A 148 -4.17 18.28 3.29
N GLN A 149 -4.25 16.94 3.26
CA GLN A 149 -4.25 16.16 4.50
C GLN A 149 -2.83 15.89 4.95
N ASP A 150 -2.60 15.97 6.24
CA ASP A 150 -1.42 15.39 6.85
C ASP A 150 -1.60 13.89 7.03
N PHE A 151 -0.49 13.15 7.02
CA PHE A 151 -0.54 11.71 7.25
C PHE A 151 -1.21 11.43 8.60
N PRO A 152 -2.16 10.48 8.68
CA PRO A 152 -3.06 10.35 9.84
C PRO A 152 -2.37 9.80 11.09
N ILE A 153 -1.15 9.29 10.98
CA ILE A 153 -0.37 8.76 12.10
C ILE A 153 0.81 9.71 12.37
N PRO A 154 0.68 10.63 13.34
CA PRO A 154 1.72 11.64 13.60
C PRO A 154 3.07 11.06 14.02
N LEU A 155 3.09 9.82 14.53
CA LEU A 155 4.31 9.12 14.93
C LEU A 155 5.15 8.68 13.73
N GLU A 156 4.56 8.50 12.56
CA GLU A 156 5.28 8.17 11.33
C GLU A 156 5.92 9.44 10.73
N TRP A 157 7.01 9.85 11.34
CA TRP A 157 7.70 11.10 11.02
C TRP A 157 8.10 11.19 9.54
N GLY A 158 8.53 10.08 8.94
CA GLY A 158 8.86 10.00 7.52
C GLY A 158 7.70 10.43 6.64
N ALA A 159 6.53 9.80 6.82
CA ALA A 159 5.33 10.05 6.03
C ALA A 159 4.76 11.47 6.24
N VAL A 160 4.78 11.97 7.49
CA VAL A 160 4.30 13.33 7.82
C VAL A 160 5.13 14.41 7.13
N ASN A 161 6.45 14.18 6.96
CA ASN A 161 7.39 15.17 6.42
C ASN A 161 7.65 15.06 4.91
N ILE A 162 6.87 14.27 4.18
CA ILE A 162 6.96 14.21 2.72
C ILE A 162 6.59 15.56 2.10
N LYS A 163 7.54 16.15 1.39
CA LYS A 163 7.39 17.40 0.63
C LYS A 163 8.36 17.42 -0.56
N PRO A 164 7.95 17.95 -1.73
CA PRO A 164 6.60 18.44 -2.03
C PRO A 164 5.58 17.31 -2.08
N ARG A 165 4.30 17.64 -1.83
CA ARG A 165 3.18 16.73 -2.06
C ARG A 165 2.69 16.89 -3.48
N GLY A 166 2.31 15.79 -4.10
CA GLY A 166 1.83 15.84 -5.48
C GLY A 166 1.04 14.60 -5.86
N VAL A 167 0.54 14.63 -7.07
CA VAL A 167 -0.21 13.56 -7.72
C VAL A 167 0.69 12.88 -8.73
N MET A 168 0.71 11.57 -8.70
CA MET A 168 1.40 10.75 -9.68
C MET A 168 0.43 9.84 -10.40
N ILE A 169 0.71 9.61 -11.68
CA ILE A 169 0.00 8.68 -12.54
C ILE A 169 1.02 7.69 -13.05
N GLU A 170 0.79 6.42 -12.80
CA GLU A 170 1.72 5.36 -13.17
C GLU A 170 0.99 4.18 -13.80
N GLU A 171 1.76 3.32 -14.41
CA GLU A 171 1.30 2.07 -14.99
C GLU A 171 0.55 1.22 -13.95
N LEU A 172 -0.59 0.68 -14.38
CA LEU A 172 -1.35 -0.29 -13.61
C LEU A 172 -0.93 -1.71 -14.00
N LEU A 173 -0.21 -2.36 -13.11
CA LEU A 173 0.07 -3.79 -13.25
C LEU A 173 -1.22 -4.59 -12.99
N THR A 174 -1.49 -5.55 -13.86
CA THR A 174 -2.64 -6.45 -13.71
C THR A 174 -2.28 -7.86 -14.13
N ASP A 175 -2.89 -8.83 -13.47
CA ASP A 175 -2.97 -10.21 -13.94
C ASP A 175 -4.34 -10.41 -14.59
N GLY A 176 -4.43 -10.26 -15.91
CA GLY A 176 -5.69 -10.16 -16.64
C GLY A 176 -6.53 -8.98 -16.15
N ASN A 177 -7.65 -9.26 -15.47
CA ASN A 177 -8.53 -8.24 -14.89
C ASN A 177 -8.40 -8.11 -13.36
N ARG A 178 -7.38 -8.72 -12.75
CA ARG A 178 -7.13 -8.68 -11.32
C ARG A 178 -5.96 -7.77 -11.01
N LEU A 179 -6.05 -7.09 -9.87
CA LEU A 179 -4.91 -6.38 -9.31
C LEU A 179 -3.92 -7.42 -8.74
N PRO A 180 -2.61 -7.16 -8.86
CA PRO A 180 -1.61 -8.07 -8.33
C PRO A 180 -1.71 -8.15 -6.80
N ASN A 181 -1.25 -9.27 -6.27
CA ASN A 181 -1.08 -9.41 -4.84
C ASN A 181 0.16 -8.64 -4.37
N ASP A 182 0.19 -8.29 -3.09
CA ASP A 182 1.31 -7.53 -2.53
C ASP A 182 2.31 -8.43 -1.82
N TRP A 183 3.57 -8.18 -2.10
CA TRP A 183 4.70 -8.71 -1.34
C TRP A 183 5.30 -7.61 -0.47
N LYS A 184 5.47 -7.87 0.82
CA LYS A 184 6.15 -6.96 1.74
C LYS A 184 7.31 -7.70 2.37
N VAL A 185 8.50 -7.24 2.06
CA VAL A 185 9.73 -7.86 2.55
C VAL A 185 10.24 -7.03 3.73
N HIS A 186 10.35 -7.69 4.88
CA HIS A 186 10.81 -7.06 6.11
C HIS A 186 12.31 -7.24 6.26
N VAL A 187 13.04 -6.12 6.14
CA VAL A 187 14.51 -6.10 6.17
C VAL A 187 15.02 -5.51 7.49
N PHE A 188 15.99 -6.17 8.10
CA PHE A 188 16.62 -5.78 9.37
C PHE A 188 18.13 -5.74 9.18
N HIS A 189 18.73 -4.57 9.37
CA HIS A 189 20.17 -4.40 9.23
C HIS A 189 20.73 -4.94 7.90
N GLY A 190 20.03 -4.66 6.80
CA GLY A 190 20.43 -5.10 5.46
C GLY A 190 20.13 -6.56 5.13
N LYS A 191 19.47 -7.31 6.02
CA LYS A 191 19.09 -8.71 5.81
C LYS A 191 17.59 -8.90 5.92
N VAL A 192 17.03 -9.70 5.00
CA VAL A 192 15.61 -10.06 5.05
C VAL A 192 15.36 -10.96 6.27
N GLY A 193 14.37 -10.61 7.07
CA GLY A 193 13.96 -11.39 8.23
C GLY A 193 12.75 -12.28 7.94
N PHE A 194 11.77 -11.74 7.22
CA PHE A 194 10.56 -12.49 6.82
C PHE A 194 9.86 -11.79 5.67
N ILE A 195 8.97 -12.52 5.01
CA ILE A 195 8.18 -12.05 3.88
C ILE A 195 6.71 -12.11 4.25
N GLN A 196 5.96 -11.04 3.98
CA GLN A 196 4.52 -10.99 4.12
C GLN A 196 3.89 -11.02 2.73
N TYR A 197 2.86 -11.84 2.55
CA TYR A 197 2.09 -11.95 1.32
C TYR A 197 0.63 -11.59 1.59
N ASP A 198 0.13 -10.59 0.87
CA ASP A 198 -1.25 -10.11 0.96
C ASP A 198 -2.01 -10.45 -0.30
N ILE A 199 -3.09 -11.20 -0.18
CA ILE A 199 -3.99 -11.57 -1.27
C ILE A 199 -5.30 -10.81 -1.14
N GLY A 200 -5.86 -10.39 -2.27
CA GLY A 200 -7.23 -9.88 -2.33
C GLY A 200 -7.50 -8.61 -1.52
N ARG A 201 -6.52 -7.72 -1.38
CA ARG A 201 -6.66 -6.46 -0.60
C ARG A 201 -7.89 -5.62 -0.94
N MET A 202 -8.48 -5.84 -2.12
CA MET A 202 -9.66 -5.12 -2.61
C MET A 202 -10.98 -5.86 -2.37
N SER A 203 -10.92 -7.12 -1.91
CA SER A 203 -12.08 -7.99 -1.72
C SER A 203 -12.06 -8.68 -0.36
N SER A 204 -11.72 -9.95 -0.34
CA SER A 204 -11.46 -10.75 0.85
C SER A 204 -9.95 -10.73 1.12
N HIS A 205 -9.51 -9.93 2.08
CA HIS A 205 -8.09 -9.78 2.39
C HIS A 205 -7.59 -10.95 3.22
N SER A 206 -6.71 -11.75 2.65
CA SER A 206 -5.95 -12.79 3.34
C SER A 206 -4.48 -12.38 3.40
N GLN A 207 -3.81 -12.73 4.52
CA GLN A 207 -2.44 -12.34 4.78
C GLN A 207 -1.70 -13.46 5.51
N SER A 208 -0.49 -13.78 5.06
CA SER A 208 0.42 -14.68 5.77
C SER A 208 1.84 -14.17 5.79
N ILE A 209 2.60 -14.66 6.77
CA ILE A 209 4.03 -14.39 6.93
C ILE A 209 4.79 -15.68 6.64
N TYR A 210 5.94 -15.54 6.00
CA TYR A 210 6.79 -16.66 5.55
C TYR A 210 8.23 -16.48 5.98
N THR A 211 8.89 -17.60 6.22
CA THR A 211 10.35 -17.66 6.39
C THR A 211 11.06 -17.41 5.05
N LEU A 212 12.39 -17.32 5.09
CA LEU A 212 13.21 -17.20 3.87
C LEU A 212 13.24 -18.47 3.03
N GLU A 213 12.94 -19.61 3.65
CA GLU A 213 12.77 -20.90 2.96
C GLU A 213 11.38 -21.04 2.33
N GLY A 214 10.53 -20.00 2.49
CA GLY A 214 9.20 -19.95 1.91
C GLY A 214 8.11 -20.65 2.71
N GLN A 215 8.39 -21.12 3.94
CA GLN A 215 7.42 -21.79 4.79
C GLN A 215 6.54 -20.79 5.54
N ARG A 216 5.23 -21.04 5.61
CA ARG A 216 4.30 -20.20 6.34
C ARG A 216 4.55 -20.23 7.85
N ILE A 217 4.59 -19.04 8.46
CA ILE A 217 4.63 -18.87 9.92
C ILE A 217 3.21 -18.67 10.39
N HIS A 218 2.65 -19.64 11.13
CA HIS A 218 1.29 -19.52 11.64
C HIS A 218 1.19 -18.46 12.73
N GLN A 219 0.25 -17.53 12.54
CA GLN A 219 0.00 -16.43 13.46
C GLN A 219 -1.16 -16.77 14.38
N THR A 220 -0.94 -16.76 15.70
CA THR A 220 -1.98 -17.09 16.68
C THR A 220 -3.03 -15.98 16.88
N ASN A 221 -2.71 -14.73 16.48
CA ASN A 221 -3.56 -13.55 16.68
C ASN A 221 -3.59 -12.65 15.42
N SER A 222 -3.61 -13.24 14.23
CA SER A 222 -3.74 -12.46 13.00
C SER A 222 -5.12 -11.79 12.94
N ARG A 223 -5.13 -10.53 12.53
CA ARG A 223 -6.35 -9.80 12.19
C ARG A 223 -6.96 -10.30 10.87
N TRP A 224 -6.16 -10.90 10.02
CA TRP A 224 -6.50 -11.30 8.67
C TRP A 224 -6.59 -12.81 8.57
N SER A 225 -7.45 -13.30 7.67
CA SER A 225 -7.51 -14.72 7.34
C SER A 225 -6.21 -15.17 6.66
N GLU A 226 -5.82 -16.42 6.91
CA GLU A 226 -4.74 -17.10 6.18
C GLU A 226 -5.28 -18.06 5.10
N GLU A 227 -6.61 -18.13 4.96
CA GLU A 227 -7.31 -19.20 4.21
C GLU A 227 -6.93 -19.25 2.73
N ASP A 228 -6.76 -18.07 2.10
CA ASP A 228 -6.45 -17.99 0.67
C ASP A 228 -4.95 -18.01 0.38
N THR A 229 -4.09 -18.07 1.42
CA THR A 229 -2.64 -18.05 1.25
C THR A 229 -2.07 -19.46 1.23
N PRO A 230 -1.04 -19.75 0.39
CA PRO A 230 -0.42 -21.08 0.34
C PRO A 230 0.38 -21.38 1.60
N ASP A 231 0.58 -22.65 1.93
CA ASP A 231 1.48 -23.08 3.01
C ASP A 231 2.95 -22.77 2.70
N GLU A 232 3.28 -22.82 1.42
CA GLU A 232 4.63 -22.54 0.90
C GLU A 232 4.55 -21.50 -0.22
N ILE A 233 5.23 -20.35 -0.09
CA ILE A 233 5.22 -19.30 -1.13
C ILE A 233 6.02 -19.68 -2.37
N VAL A 234 6.88 -20.70 -2.29
CA VAL A 234 7.59 -21.26 -3.46
C VAL A 234 6.60 -21.76 -4.51
N SER A 235 5.42 -22.21 -4.11
CA SER A 235 4.36 -22.60 -5.05
C SER A 235 3.85 -21.45 -5.93
N VAL A 236 4.04 -20.19 -5.49
CA VAL A 236 3.63 -18.97 -6.22
C VAL A 236 4.80 -18.35 -6.98
N LEU A 237 5.96 -18.24 -6.34
CA LEU A 237 7.14 -17.54 -6.89
C LEU A 237 8.11 -18.48 -7.63
N GLY A 238 8.11 -19.76 -7.32
CA GLY A 238 9.24 -20.64 -7.62
C GLY A 238 10.44 -20.35 -6.71
N GLU A 239 11.42 -21.23 -6.69
CA GLU A 239 12.65 -21.04 -5.91
C GLU A 239 13.45 -19.84 -6.39
N ASP A 240 13.60 -19.69 -7.71
CA ASP A 240 14.33 -18.57 -8.33
C ASP A 240 13.66 -17.23 -8.03
N GLY A 241 12.32 -17.15 -8.11
CA GLY A 241 11.57 -15.94 -7.82
C GLY A 241 11.65 -15.52 -6.35
N LEU A 242 11.66 -16.48 -5.43
CA LEU A 242 11.87 -16.22 -4.00
C LEU A 242 13.28 -15.69 -3.74
N ALA A 243 14.29 -16.31 -4.33
CA ALA A 243 15.69 -15.89 -4.22
C ALA A 243 15.90 -14.48 -4.81
N GLU A 244 15.28 -14.19 -5.96
CA GLU A 244 15.32 -12.86 -6.59
C GLU A 244 14.66 -11.79 -5.70
N LEU A 245 13.47 -12.07 -5.13
CA LEU A 245 12.76 -11.16 -4.23
C LEU A 245 13.61 -10.79 -3.02
N VAL A 246 14.26 -11.78 -2.40
CA VAL A 246 15.17 -11.56 -1.26
C VAL A 246 16.38 -10.74 -1.69
N ALA A 247 17.02 -11.09 -2.82
CA ALA A 247 18.19 -10.36 -3.30
C ALA A 247 17.90 -8.90 -3.62
N ILE A 248 16.76 -8.61 -4.27
CA ILE A 248 16.31 -7.24 -4.55
C ILE A 248 16.13 -6.46 -3.24
N ALA A 249 15.45 -7.05 -2.26
CA ALA A 249 15.16 -6.38 -0.99
C ALA A 249 16.43 -6.05 -0.19
N GLU A 250 17.41 -6.97 -0.15
CA GLU A 250 18.69 -6.75 0.53
C GLU A 250 19.51 -5.66 -0.18
N ARG A 251 19.60 -5.69 -1.52
CA ARG A 251 20.30 -4.65 -2.30
C ARG A 251 19.66 -3.27 -2.15
N LEU A 252 18.34 -3.20 -1.99
CA LEU A 252 17.65 -1.92 -1.74
C LEU A 252 17.96 -1.36 -0.35
N ALA A 253 18.31 -2.22 0.59
CA ALA A 253 18.62 -1.84 1.98
C ALA A 253 20.11 -1.45 2.21
N GLU A 254 20.99 -1.66 1.23
CA GLU A 254 22.37 -1.15 1.20
C GLU A 254 22.41 0.37 0.93
#